data_481d7230d21b6fee1c29832ffc3af3a9
#
_entry.id   481d7230d21b6fee1c29832ffc3af3a9
#
_cell.length_a   1.000
_cell.length_b   1.000
_cell.length_c   1.000
_cell.angle_alpha   90.00
_cell.angle_beta   90.00
_cell.angle_gamma   90.00
#
_symmetry.space_group_name_H-M   'P 1'
#
loop_
_entity.id
_entity.type
_entity.pdbx_description
1 polymer ?
#
loop_
_entity_poly.entity_id
_entity_poly.type
_entity_poly.pdbx_seq_one_letter_code
_entity_poly.pdbx_strand_id
1 'polypeptide(L)' 'MSMTEEQAFSALSKRLGEARQKHPDFARGKYDAYCVIADEVLELRHAVGHESRQRQIDEALDVAATAMRFVMGEHLG' A
#
# COMPACT_ATOMS: atom_id res chain seq x y z
N MET A 1 -20.00 -0.40 -1.08
CA MET A 1 -19.46 -1.46 -0.22
C MET A 1 -18.38 -0.88 0.68
N SER A 2 -18.38 -1.26 1.93
CA SER A 2 -17.38 -0.83 2.90
C SER A 2 -16.99 -2.00 3.80
N MET A 3 -15.85 -1.85 4.48
CA MET A 3 -15.34 -2.86 5.42
C MET A 3 -15.52 -2.35 6.85
N THR A 4 -15.69 -3.28 7.78
CA THR A 4 -15.51 -2.96 9.20
C THR A 4 -14.03 -2.73 9.48
N GLU A 5 -13.71 -2.13 10.63
CA GLU A 5 -12.32 -1.94 11.03
C GLU A 5 -11.54 -3.26 11.06
N GLU A 6 -12.15 -4.30 11.63
CA GLU A 6 -11.52 -5.62 11.70
C GLU A 6 -11.23 -6.19 10.31
N GLN A 7 -12.18 -6.08 9.40
CA GLN A 7 -11.99 -6.52 8.01
C GLN A 7 -10.89 -5.72 7.32
N ALA A 8 -10.81 -4.41 7.57
CA ALA A 8 -9.80 -3.56 6.99
C ALA A 8 -8.39 -3.93 7.49
N PHE A 9 -8.22 -4.19 8.78
CA PHE A 9 -6.94 -4.64 9.32
C PHE A 9 -6.52 -5.98 8.75
N SER A 10 -7.46 -6.92 8.61
CA SER A 10 -7.19 -8.23 8.01
C SER A 10 -6.76 -8.09 6.55
N ALA A 11 -7.45 -7.26 5.78
CA ALA A 11 -7.12 -7.00 4.38
C ALA A 11 -5.75 -6.33 4.25
N LEU A 12 -5.43 -5.39 5.13
CA LEU A 12 -4.13 -4.71 5.14
C LEU A 12 -2.99 -5.71 5.43
N SER A 13 -3.18 -6.56 6.43
CA SER A 13 -2.19 -7.57 6.80
C SER A 13 -1.89 -8.51 5.62
N LYS A 14 -2.93 -8.95 4.94
CA LYS A 14 -2.79 -9.81 3.75
C LYS A 14 -2.04 -9.07 2.64
N ARG A 15 -2.43 -7.84 2.37
CA ARG A 15 -1.80 -7.02 1.31
C ARG A 15 -0.34 -6.77 1.61
N LEU A 16 -0.01 -6.52 2.87
CA LEU A 16 1.37 -6.33 3.32
C LEU A 16 2.22 -7.57 3.06
N GLY A 17 1.69 -8.75 3.37
CA GLY A 17 2.36 -10.02 3.09
C GLY A 17 2.61 -10.23 1.60
N GLU A 18 1.61 -9.94 0.77
CA GLU A 18 1.72 -10.04 -0.69
C GLU A 18 2.77 -9.05 -1.23
N ALA A 19 2.79 -7.83 -0.71
CA ALA A 19 3.75 -6.82 -1.11
C ALA A 19 5.19 -7.26 -0.82
N ARG A 20 5.42 -7.87 0.33
CA ARG A 20 6.74 -8.38 0.72
C ARG A 20 7.19 -9.54 -0.16
N GLN A 21 6.27 -10.36 -0.62
CA GLN A 21 6.59 -11.45 -1.55
C GLN A 21 6.98 -10.93 -2.93
N LYS A 22 6.26 -9.92 -3.43
CA LYS A 22 6.53 -9.34 -4.75
C LYS A 22 7.78 -8.45 -4.75
N HIS A 23 7.97 -7.71 -3.68
CA HIS A 23 9.03 -6.71 -3.55
C HIS A 23 9.70 -6.87 -2.19
N PRO A 24 10.56 -7.91 -2.02
CA PRO A 24 11.25 -8.14 -0.74
C PRO A 24 12.08 -6.93 -0.32
N ASP A 25 12.69 -6.24 -1.29
CA ASP A 25 13.41 -4.99 -1.05
C ASP A 25 12.44 -3.82 -1.24
N PHE A 26 12.03 -3.21 -0.14
CA PHE A 26 11.05 -2.12 -0.18
C PHE A 26 11.62 -0.88 -0.88
N ALA A 27 12.75 -0.37 -0.40
CA ALA A 27 13.33 0.87 -0.89
C ALA A 27 14.76 1.03 -0.41
N ARG A 28 15.51 1.91 -1.06
CA ARG A 28 16.94 2.15 -0.78
C ARG A 28 17.18 3.41 0.06
N GLY A 29 16.30 3.69 1.01
CA GLY A 29 16.40 4.85 1.88
C GLY A 29 15.09 5.62 1.92
N LYS A 30 15.06 6.67 2.73
CA LYS A 30 13.80 7.37 3.05
C LYS A 30 13.18 8.09 1.85
N TYR A 31 13.98 8.66 0.97
CA TYR A 31 13.45 9.38 -0.19
C TYR A 31 12.88 8.41 -1.23
N ASP A 32 13.57 7.30 -1.46
CA ASP A 32 13.06 6.25 -2.34
C ASP A 32 11.78 5.64 -1.77
N ALA A 33 11.73 5.40 -0.46
CA ALA A 33 10.54 4.92 0.21
C ALA A 33 9.36 5.88 0.05
N TYR A 34 9.62 7.18 0.20
CA TYR A 34 8.60 8.20 -0.04
C TYR A 34 8.08 8.14 -1.48
N CYS A 35 8.98 8.00 -2.45
CA CYS A 35 8.59 7.89 -3.85
C CYS A 35 7.72 6.65 -4.13
N VAL A 36 8.04 5.52 -3.50
CA VAL A 36 7.21 4.30 -3.63
C VAL A 36 5.79 4.57 -3.11
N ILE A 37 5.67 5.21 -1.95
CA ILE A 37 4.36 5.57 -1.38
C ILE A 37 3.63 6.55 -2.31
N ALA A 38 4.33 7.56 -2.82
CA ALA A 38 3.75 8.56 -3.71
C ALA A 38 3.22 7.94 -5.00
N ASP A 39 3.92 6.97 -5.57
CA ASP A 39 3.47 6.24 -6.76
C ASP A 39 2.17 5.50 -6.49
N GLU A 40 2.04 4.88 -5.31
CA GLU A 40 0.79 4.20 -4.93
C GLU A 40 -0.36 5.19 -4.77
N VAL A 41 -0.09 6.39 -4.25
CA VAL A 41 -1.09 7.45 -4.15
C VAL A 41 -1.58 7.87 -5.53
N LEU A 42 -0.69 7.97 -6.51
CA LEU A 42 -1.07 8.28 -7.89
C LEU A 42 -1.96 7.19 -8.49
N GLU A 43 -1.67 5.93 -8.22
CA GLU A 43 -2.50 4.81 -8.67
C GLU A 43 -3.88 4.85 -8.02
N LEU A 44 -3.96 5.17 -6.73
CA LEU A 44 -5.23 5.37 -6.05
C LEU A 44 -6.02 6.51 -6.68
N ARG A 45 -5.37 7.63 -6.97
CA ARG A 45 -6.01 8.77 -7.62
C ARG A 45 -6.61 8.37 -8.96
N HIS A 46 -5.87 7.60 -9.75
CA HIS A 46 -6.36 7.09 -11.04
C HIS A 46 -7.58 6.19 -10.84
N ALA A 47 -7.51 5.26 -9.88
CA ALA A 47 -8.59 4.33 -9.60
C ALA A 47 -9.87 5.06 -9.18
N VAL A 48 -9.75 6.08 -8.34
CA VAL A 48 -10.91 6.88 -7.89
C VAL A 48 -11.61 7.53 -9.07
N GLY A 49 -10.87 7.98 -10.07
CA GLY A 49 -11.44 8.64 -11.25
C GLY A 49 -11.94 7.70 -12.34
N HIS A 50 -11.45 6.46 -12.42
CA HIS A 50 -11.63 5.63 -13.62
C HIS A 50 -11.98 4.17 -13.36
N GLU A 51 -11.89 3.67 -12.13
CA GLU A 51 -12.01 2.25 -11.87
C GLU A 51 -13.12 1.93 -10.88
N SER A 52 -13.39 0.63 -10.67
CA SER A 52 -14.43 0.14 -9.78
C SER A 52 -14.11 0.43 -8.32
N ARG A 53 -15.13 0.35 -7.46
CA ARG A 53 -14.95 0.49 -6.02
C ARG A 53 -13.95 -0.53 -5.48
N GLN A 54 -13.97 -1.77 -5.98
CA GLN A 54 -13.02 -2.80 -5.54
C GLN A 54 -11.57 -2.39 -5.88
N ARG A 55 -11.34 -1.85 -7.07
CA ARG A 55 -10.01 -1.39 -7.45
C ARG A 55 -9.56 -0.19 -6.61
N GLN A 56 -10.49 0.69 -6.26
CA GLN A 56 -10.19 1.80 -5.34
C GLN A 56 -9.75 1.29 -3.97
N ILE A 57 -10.43 0.27 -3.46
CA ILE A 57 -10.07 -0.36 -2.18
C ILE A 57 -8.67 -0.99 -2.28
N ASP A 58 -8.41 -1.74 -3.36
CA ASP A 58 -7.12 -2.40 -3.58
C ASP A 58 -5.98 -1.38 -3.60
N GLU A 59 -6.15 -0.28 -4.33
CA GLU A 59 -5.11 0.75 -4.42
C GLU A 59 -4.93 1.50 -3.10
N ALA A 60 -6.01 1.72 -2.35
CA ALA A 60 -5.91 2.32 -1.01
C ALA A 60 -5.15 1.40 -0.05
N LEU A 61 -5.37 0.09 -0.14
CA LEU A 61 -4.63 -0.89 0.65
C LEU A 61 -3.14 -0.90 0.28
N ASP A 62 -2.80 -0.70 -1.00
CA ASP A 62 -1.40 -0.61 -1.42
C ASP A 62 -0.72 0.64 -0.83
N VAL A 63 -1.42 1.77 -0.78
CA VAL A 63 -0.91 2.96 -0.09
C VAL A 63 -0.64 2.66 1.38
N ALA A 64 -1.61 2.05 2.05
CA ALA A 64 -1.49 1.71 3.47
C ALA A 64 -0.35 0.72 3.72
N ALA A 65 -0.22 -0.30 2.88
CA ALA A 65 0.84 -1.31 3.02
C ALA A 65 2.23 -0.70 2.85
N THR A 66 2.43 0.17 1.86
CA THR A 66 3.72 0.84 1.66
C THR A 66 4.04 1.78 2.81
N ALA A 67 3.04 2.51 3.32
CA ALA A 67 3.20 3.36 4.50
C ALA A 67 3.58 2.54 5.74
N MET A 68 2.97 1.38 5.92
CA MET A 68 3.33 0.46 7.03
C MET A 68 4.76 -0.01 6.93
N ARG A 69 5.24 -0.34 5.73
CA ARG A 69 6.64 -0.75 5.53
C ARG A 69 7.60 0.38 5.91
N PHE A 70 7.22 1.62 5.62
CA PHE A 70 7.99 2.79 6.05
C PHE A 70 8.03 2.88 7.58
N VAL A 71 6.86 2.77 8.22
CA VAL A 71 6.74 2.83 9.69
C VAL A 71 7.61 1.77 10.37
N MET A 72 7.67 0.57 9.78
CA MET A 72 8.45 -0.54 10.31
C MET A 72 9.93 -0.47 9.93
N GLY A 73 10.37 0.56 9.22
CA GLY A 73 11.78 0.77 8.90
C GLY A 73 12.33 -0.16 7.84
N GLU A 74 11.51 -0.73 6.98
CA GLU A 74 11.97 -1.70 5.97
C GLU A 74 12.86 -1.08 4.89
N HIS A 75 12.94 0.25 4.84
CA HIS A 75 13.84 0.98 3.95
C HIS A 75 15.23 1.26 4.56
N LEU A 76 15.41 0.93 5.82
CA LEU A 76 16.65 1.25 6.55
C LEU A 76 17.73 0.17 6.40
N GLY A 77 17.41 -0.89 5.75
CA GLY A 77 18.32 -1.94 5.33
C GLY A 77 19.45 -2.28 6.20
#